data_e2b1cf990c847319c7e7a206494097f6
#
_entry.id   e2b1cf990c847319c7e7a206494097f6
#
_cell.length_a   1.000
_cell.length_b   1.000
_cell.length_c   1.000
_cell.angle_alpha   90.00
_cell.angle_beta   90.00
_cell.angle_gamma   90.00
#
_symmetry.space_group_name_H-M   'P 1'
#
loop_
_entity.id
_entity.type
_entity.pdbx_description
1 polymer ?
#
loop_
_entity_poly.entity_id
_entity_poly.type
_entity_poly.pdbx_seq_one_letter_code
_entity_poly.pdbx_strand_id
1 'polypeptide(L)'
;MDWLYSLFVGGGIAHTVFTLALVITAGILLGKVKVCGISLGITWILFVGIIAAHFGMGIPAEVRHFIQEFGLILFVFSIGMQVGPGFFASFKHGGLTLVCLASTIVLLGVGVAYVIHLVSGTPIPTMVGILSGAVTNTPGLGAAQQAYADASGVEDPSIALGYAVAYPLGVIGIIFSMIFIRYALRVKFGKEDEALAAISAEHKMAEIVSIECTNKMLSGHDISYVNELINRKFVISRIAHPDGTIVLADSNSIISLGDKVLVVCASEDCEAVTAFIGNRIEMGEKEWDTPDSKLVSRRILITKPEINGKTFADLRLRTRYGINITRVNRAGVDLIPYQGMQLQIGDRVMVVGPENAIEKVAAVLGNSLKKLREPNLVTIFVGIALGVLLGSIPLLNVPQPVKLGLAGGPLIVALLLGRFGPRFHLVTYTTMSANLMLREVGIALFLAAVGLGAGDGFIDAIVGGGYRWIGYGALITVIPLLLVGIFARARLKMNYYTLMGLMAGSMTDPPALAYANGTAGNDMPALSYSTVYPVAMFLRVLTAQIFILFAL
;
A
#
# COMPACT_ATOMS: atom_id res chain seq x y z
N MET A 1 21.40 -27.46 35.68
CA MET A 1 20.23 -26.55 35.88
C MET A 1 20.62 -25.08 35.73
N ASP A 2 21.87 -24.71 36.06
CA ASP A 2 22.36 -23.31 35.99
C ASP A 2 22.33 -22.71 34.57
N TRP A 3 22.59 -23.49 33.54
CA TRP A 3 22.48 -23.03 32.13
C TRP A 3 21.05 -22.66 31.76
N LEU A 4 20.05 -23.39 32.26
CA LEU A 4 18.64 -23.09 32.00
C LEU A 4 18.24 -21.81 32.74
N TYR A 5 18.67 -21.64 33.98
CA TYR A 5 18.45 -20.43 34.75
C TYR A 5 19.09 -19.20 34.06
N SER A 6 20.35 -19.35 33.61
CA SER A 6 21.03 -18.25 32.88
C SER A 6 20.34 -17.88 31.56
N LEU A 7 19.61 -18.82 30.94
CA LEU A 7 18.86 -18.55 29.72
C LEU A 7 17.59 -17.74 29.99
N PHE A 8 16.94 -17.91 31.15
CA PHE A 8 15.69 -17.17 31.49
C PHE A 8 15.95 -15.88 32.26
N VAL A 9 16.99 -15.78 33.07
CA VAL A 9 17.26 -14.66 33.99
C VAL A 9 18.65 -14.03 33.78
N GLY A 10 19.42 -14.55 32.82
CA GLY A 10 20.78 -14.06 32.54
C GLY A 10 20.80 -12.75 31.76
N GLY A 11 22.00 -12.16 31.63
CA GLY A 11 22.20 -10.88 30.86
C GLY A 11 22.97 -11.05 29.56
N GLY A 12 23.18 -12.29 29.09
CA GLY A 12 24.01 -12.55 27.90
C GLY A 12 23.25 -12.53 26.58
N ILE A 13 23.99 -12.61 25.46
CA ILE A 13 23.41 -12.64 24.10
C ILE A 13 22.41 -13.79 23.91
N ALA A 14 22.75 -14.99 24.46
CA ALA A 14 21.86 -16.16 24.37
C ALA A 14 20.51 -15.90 25.06
N HIS A 15 20.52 -15.32 26.26
CA HIS A 15 19.31 -14.88 26.97
C HIS A 15 18.51 -13.87 26.14
N THR A 16 19.16 -12.85 25.58
CA THR A 16 18.51 -11.82 24.75
C THR A 16 17.81 -12.43 23.55
N VAL A 17 18.50 -13.28 22.78
CA VAL A 17 17.92 -13.93 21.59
C VAL A 17 16.77 -14.85 21.98
N PHE A 18 16.92 -15.63 23.08
CA PHE A 18 15.87 -16.50 23.57
C PHE A 18 14.62 -15.72 24.00
N THR A 19 14.81 -14.67 24.81
CA THR A 19 13.71 -13.79 25.28
C THR A 19 12.97 -13.17 24.11
N LEU A 20 13.68 -12.60 23.11
CA LEU A 20 13.07 -12.03 21.92
C LEU A 20 12.29 -13.09 21.12
N ALA A 21 12.89 -14.26 20.89
CA ALA A 21 12.24 -15.34 20.15
C ALA A 21 10.97 -15.81 20.86
N LEU A 22 11.00 -15.94 22.18
CA LEU A 22 9.85 -16.34 22.99
C LEU A 22 8.74 -15.28 22.97
N VAL A 23 9.08 -14.00 23.19
CA VAL A 23 8.13 -12.87 23.17
C VAL A 23 7.47 -12.75 21.80
N ILE A 24 8.26 -12.80 20.71
CA ILE A 24 7.74 -12.70 19.34
C ILE A 24 6.84 -13.90 19.02
N THR A 25 7.28 -15.12 19.34
CA THR A 25 6.50 -16.34 19.07
C THR A 25 5.18 -16.34 19.82
N ALA A 26 5.21 -16.06 21.12
CA ALA A 26 4.00 -16.03 21.95
C ALA A 26 3.06 -14.90 21.48
N GLY A 27 3.61 -13.73 21.16
CA GLY A 27 2.83 -12.59 20.63
C GLY A 27 2.16 -12.90 19.29
N ILE A 28 2.85 -13.56 18.35
CA ILE A 28 2.26 -13.97 17.07
C ILE A 28 1.17 -15.04 17.28
N LEU A 29 1.38 -15.99 18.18
CA LEU A 29 0.38 -17.02 18.48
C LEU A 29 -0.89 -16.40 19.09
N LEU A 30 -0.75 -15.50 20.07
CA LEU A 30 -1.86 -14.75 20.64
C LEU A 30 -2.52 -13.84 19.61
N GLY A 31 -1.75 -13.27 18.69
CA GLY A 31 -2.26 -12.46 17.60
C GLY A 31 -3.20 -13.19 16.64
N LYS A 32 -3.21 -14.52 16.63
CA LYS A 32 -4.17 -15.33 15.86
C LYS A 32 -5.52 -15.49 16.56
N VAL A 33 -5.58 -15.20 17.85
CA VAL A 33 -6.82 -15.30 18.64
C VAL A 33 -7.74 -14.15 18.25
N LYS A 34 -8.97 -14.49 17.89
CA LYS A 34 -10.02 -13.52 17.56
C LYS A 34 -11.02 -13.45 18.71
N VAL A 35 -11.24 -12.26 19.24
CA VAL A 35 -12.29 -11.98 20.24
C VAL A 35 -13.39 -11.21 19.54
N CYS A 36 -14.61 -11.76 19.52
CA CYS A 36 -15.74 -11.18 18.77
C CYS A 36 -15.43 -10.90 17.28
N GLY A 37 -14.59 -11.73 16.65
CA GLY A 37 -14.18 -11.57 15.25
C GLY A 37 -13.03 -10.58 15.01
N ILE A 38 -12.56 -9.86 16.03
CA ILE A 38 -11.48 -8.87 15.96
C ILE A 38 -10.21 -9.50 16.54
N SER A 39 -9.08 -9.29 15.87
CA SER A 39 -7.75 -9.67 16.34
C SER A 39 -6.86 -8.43 16.46
N LEU A 40 -6.09 -8.35 17.53
CA LEU A 40 -5.06 -7.33 17.70
C LEU A 40 -3.78 -7.63 16.87
N GLY A 41 -3.74 -8.79 16.20
CA GLY A 41 -2.65 -9.15 15.30
C GLY A 41 -1.28 -9.13 15.97
N ILE A 42 -0.29 -8.62 15.24
CA ILE A 42 1.12 -8.58 15.66
C ILE A 42 1.37 -7.72 16.91
N THR A 43 0.44 -6.82 17.27
CA THR A 43 0.58 -5.94 18.45
C THR A 43 0.58 -6.71 19.76
N TRP A 44 0.10 -7.96 19.77
CA TRP A 44 0.25 -8.84 20.93
C TRP A 44 1.71 -9.03 21.37
N ILE A 45 2.68 -8.87 20.46
CA ILE A 45 4.12 -8.92 20.80
C ILE A 45 4.47 -7.87 21.85
N LEU A 46 3.93 -6.65 21.74
CA LEU A 46 4.12 -5.59 22.73
C LEU A 46 3.63 -6.03 24.12
N PHE A 47 2.41 -6.56 24.20
CA PHE A 47 1.82 -6.97 25.47
C PHE A 47 2.56 -8.16 26.10
N VAL A 48 2.96 -9.14 25.29
CA VAL A 48 3.79 -10.26 25.76
C VAL A 48 5.15 -9.75 26.26
N GLY A 49 5.75 -8.76 25.57
CA GLY A 49 6.99 -8.11 26.01
C GLY A 49 6.84 -7.41 27.37
N ILE A 50 5.74 -6.67 27.57
CA ILE A 50 5.41 -6.03 28.85
C ILE A 50 5.28 -7.08 29.97
N ILE A 51 4.55 -8.17 29.71
CA ILE A 51 4.38 -9.26 30.66
C ILE A 51 5.73 -9.92 30.98
N ALA A 52 6.53 -10.25 29.96
CA ALA A 52 7.83 -10.89 30.15
C ALA A 52 8.78 -10.03 30.99
N ALA A 53 8.84 -8.72 30.72
CA ALA A 53 9.65 -7.79 31.50
C ALA A 53 9.17 -7.69 32.96
N HIS A 54 7.85 -7.65 33.18
CA HIS A 54 7.27 -7.64 34.53
C HIS A 54 7.68 -8.90 35.35
N PHE A 55 7.87 -10.04 34.69
CA PHE A 55 8.37 -11.26 35.32
C PHE A 55 9.91 -11.36 35.35
N GLY A 56 10.63 -10.30 35.06
CA GLY A 56 12.08 -10.21 35.16
C GLY A 56 12.86 -10.72 33.94
N MET A 57 12.20 -11.01 32.81
CA MET A 57 12.85 -11.38 31.56
C MET A 57 13.30 -10.13 30.77
N GLY A 58 14.08 -9.26 31.42
CA GLY A 58 14.62 -8.05 30.78
C GLY A 58 15.82 -8.34 29.89
N ILE A 59 16.12 -7.44 28.95
CA ILE A 59 17.32 -7.46 28.11
C ILE A 59 18.16 -6.19 28.35
N PRO A 60 19.50 -6.24 28.15
CA PRO A 60 20.35 -5.07 28.35
C PRO A 60 19.85 -3.85 27.55
N ALA A 61 19.84 -2.68 28.18
CA ALA A 61 19.26 -1.46 27.62
C ALA A 61 19.87 -1.06 26.25
N GLU A 62 21.20 -1.16 26.12
CA GLU A 62 21.89 -0.86 24.85
C GLU A 62 21.46 -1.78 23.70
N VAL A 63 21.34 -3.10 23.99
CA VAL A 63 20.92 -4.09 23.02
C VAL A 63 19.45 -3.88 22.66
N ARG A 64 18.61 -3.58 23.65
CA ARG A 64 17.19 -3.26 23.46
C ARG A 64 17.03 -2.05 22.55
N HIS A 65 17.77 -0.96 22.82
CA HIS A 65 17.73 0.26 22.01
C HIS A 65 18.14 -0.02 20.55
N PHE A 66 19.25 -0.75 20.34
CA PHE A 66 19.68 -1.13 18.99
C PHE A 66 18.60 -1.93 18.25
N ILE A 67 17.98 -2.92 18.89
CA ILE A 67 16.93 -3.76 18.29
C ILE A 67 15.68 -2.93 17.96
N GLN A 68 15.31 -2.02 18.86
CA GLN A 68 14.20 -1.10 18.66
C GLN A 68 14.42 -0.23 17.42
N GLU A 69 15.56 0.46 17.34
CA GLU A 69 15.88 1.35 16.24
C GLU A 69 16.03 0.61 14.90
N PHE A 70 16.76 -0.48 14.90
CA PHE A 70 16.95 -1.27 13.69
C PHE A 70 15.65 -1.90 13.20
N GLY A 71 14.82 -2.41 14.12
CA GLY A 71 13.49 -2.91 13.82
C GLY A 71 12.59 -1.82 13.22
N LEU A 72 12.60 -0.63 13.81
CA LEU A 72 11.87 0.53 13.31
C LEU A 72 12.29 0.91 11.88
N ILE A 73 13.60 1.01 11.62
CA ILE A 73 14.15 1.33 10.30
C ILE A 73 13.68 0.33 9.25
N LEU A 74 13.84 -0.98 9.52
CA LEU A 74 13.40 -2.04 8.61
C LEU A 74 11.90 -1.96 8.32
N PHE A 75 11.10 -1.77 9.36
CA PHE A 75 9.66 -1.66 9.29
C PHE A 75 9.20 -0.46 8.45
N VAL A 76 9.70 0.72 8.77
CA VAL A 76 9.31 1.98 8.12
C VAL A 76 9.81 2.04 6.68
N PHE A 77 11.04 1.59 6.41
CA PHE A 77 11.59 1.51 5.06
C PHE A 77 10.76 0.57 4.17
N SER A 78 10.40 -0.61 4.68
CA SER A 78 9.56 -1.57 3.94
C SER A 78 8.18 -1.00 3.61
N ILE A 79 7.56 -0.26 4.55
CA ILE A 79 6.31 0.46 4.29
C ILE A 79 6.52 1.50 3.19
N GLY A 80 7.56 2.33 3.27
CA GLY A 80 7.85 3.36 2.28
C GLY A 80 8.03 2.79 0.87
N MET A 81 8.74 1.67 0.73
CA MET A 81 8.90 0.96 -0.54
C MET A 81 7.57 0.42 -1.10
N GLN A 82 6.72 -0.13 -0.24
CA GLN A 82 5.41 -0.67 -0.64
C GLN A 82 4.46 0.44 -1.11
N VAL A 83 4.48 1.55 -0.41
CA VAL A 83 3.53 2.65 -0.54
C VAL A 83 3.97 3.68 -1.59
N GLY A 84 5.29 3.81 -1.83
CA GLY A 84 5.88 4.83 -2.71
C GLY A 84 5.26 4.97 -4.10
N PRO A 85 5.02 3.88 -4.84
CA PRO A 85 4.37 3.97 -6.15
C PRO A 85 2.96 4.56 -6.09
N GLY A 86 2.16 4.22 -5.06
CA GLY A 86 0.79 4.69 -4.85
C GLY A 86 0.70 6.11 -4.27
N PHE A 87 1.69 6.54 -3.47
CA PHE A 87 1.68 7.83 -2.79
C PHE A 87 1.42 9.00 -3.74
N PHE A 88 2.18 9.09 -4.81
CA PHE A 88 2.03 10.16 -5.80
C PHE A 88 0.79 9.96 -6.71
N ALA A 89 0.33 8.74 -6.89
CA ALA A 89 -0.89 8.46 -7.64
C ALA A 89 -2.15 8.88 -6.88
N SER A 90 -2.12 8.85 -5.55
CA SER A 90 -3.22 9.26 -4.67
C SER A 90 -3.64 10.72 -4.84
N PHE A 91 -2.76 11.57 -5.37
CA PHE A 91 -3.06 12.98 -5.66
C PHE A 91 -3.69 13.20 -7.05
N LYS A 92 -3.90 12.14 -7.86
CA LYS A 92 -4.51 12.22 -9.20
C LYS A 92 -5.91 11.62 -9.19
N HIS A 93 -6.76 12.05 -10.11
CA HIS A 93 -8.06 11.42 -10.46
C HIS A 93 -8.95 11.02 -9.25
N GLY A 94 -9.53 12.00 -8.56
CA GLY A 94 -10.52 11.76 -7.50
C GLY A 94 -9.94 11.36 -6.13
N GLY A 95 -8.67 10.96 -6.06
CA GLY A 95 -8.00 10.62 -4.79
C GLY A 95 -7.78 11.84 -3.88
N LEU A 96 -7.74 13.05 -4.42
CA LEU A 96 -7.50 14.28 -3.65
C LEU A 96 -8.55 14.48 -2.55
N THR A 97 -9.82 14.24 -2.84
CA THR A 97 -10.90 14.34 -1.83
C THR A 97 -10.68 13.36 -0.68
N LEU A 98 -10.32 12.11 -0.98
CA LEU A 98 -10.01 11.10 0.04
C LEU A 98 -8.80 11.50 0.86
N VAL A 99 -7.74 11.99 0.21
CA VAL A 99 -6.52 12.47 0.88
C VAL A 99 -6.82 13.67 1.78
N CYS A 100 -7.61 14.64 1.35
CA CYS A 100 -8.01 15.79 2.17
C CYS A 100 -8.81 15.34 3.39
N LEU A 101 -9.78 14.44 3.23
CA LEU A 101 -10.57 13.91 4.34
C LEU A 101 -9.69 13.11 5.33
N ALA A 102 -8.79 12.28 4.84
CA ALA A 102 -7.85 11.55 5.68
C ALA A 102 -6.92 12.50 6.45
N SER A 103 -6.38 13.52 5.79
CA SER A 103 -5.57 14.56 6.44
C SER A 103 -6.37 15.31 7.52
N THR A 104 -7.64 15.60 7.26
CA THR A 104 -8.53 16.22 8.25
C THR A 104 -8.75 15.31 9.46
N ILE A 105 -8.94 13.99 9.26
CA ILE A 105 -9.05 13.02 10.37
C ILE A 105 -7.77 13.04 11.21
N VAL A 106 -6.59 13.03 10.57
CA VAL A 106 -5.30 13.05 11.27
C VAL A 106 -5.16 14.32 12.11
N LEU A 107 -5.38 15.49 11.51
CA LEU A 107 -5.23 16.79 12.19
C LEU A 107 -6.26 16.98 13.29
N LEU A 108 -7.51 16.55 13.10
CA LEU A 108 -8.51 16.57 14.17
C LEU A 108 -8.12 15.64 15.32
N GLY A 109 -7.55 14.47 15.04
CA GLY A 109 -7.05 13.56 16.07
C GLY A 109 -5.96 14.22 16.93
N VAL A 110 -5.01 14.91 16.30
CA VAL A 110 -3.98 15.69 17.00
C VAL A 110 -4.61 16.83 17.81
N GLY A 111 -5.59 17.54 17.23
CA GLY A 111 -6.32 18.61 17.92
C GLY A 111 -7.07 18.11 19.15
N VAL A 112 -7.76 16.96 19.05
CA VAL A 112 -8.44 16.33 20.20
C VAL A 112 -7.44 15.94 21.28
N ALA A 113 -6.30 15.32 20.90
CA ALA A 113 -5.25 14.96 21.85
C ALA A 113 -4.68 16.19 22.58
N TYR A 114 -4.46 17.28 21.84
CA TYR A 114 -3.97 18.54 22.42
C TYR A 114 -4.99 19.15 23.41
N VAL A 115 -6.27 19.15 23.05
CA VAL A 115 -7.34 19.62 23.97
C VAL A 115 -7.38 18.76 25.24
N ILE A 116 -7.27 17.43 25.11
CA ILE A 116 -7.26 16.52 26.26
C ILE A 116 -6.02 16.81 27.13
N HIS A 117 -4.85 17.03 26.53
CA HIS A 117 -3.64 17.46 27.26
C HIS A 117 -3.90 18.70 28.12
N LEU A 118 -4.48 19.75 27.53
CA LEU A 118 -4.77 21.01 28.23
C LEU A 118 -5.77 20.84 29.39
N VAL A 119 -6.79 20.00 29.19
CA VAL A 119 -7.86 19.80 30.20
C VAL A 119 -7.43 18.83 31.29
N SER A 120 -6.69 17.77 30.94
CA SER A 120 -6.32 16.71 31.91
C SER A 120 -4.99 16.93 32.59
N GLY A 121 -4.12 17.82 32.07
CA GLY A 121 -2.75 17.99 32.52
C GLY A 121 -1.84 16.79 32.22
N THR A 122 -2.27 15.83 31.41
CA THR A 122 -1.44 14.67 31.03
C THR A 122 -0.21 15.13 30.25
N PRO A 123 1.02 14.72 30.63
CA PRO A 123 2.24 15.13 29.94
C PRO A 123 2.18 14.84 28.43
N ILE A 124 2.76 15.72 27.62
CA ILE A 124 2.76 15.57 26.15
C ILE A 124 3.37 14.24 25.70
N PRO A 125 4.51 13.77 26.23
CA PRO A 125 5.06 12.47 25.83
C PRO A 125 4.03 11.33 25.99
N THR A 126 3.40 11.24 27.16
CA THR A 126 2.32 10.27 27.41
C THR A 126 1.14 10.47 26.43
N MET A 127 0.74 11.73 26.19
CA MET A 127 -0.38 12.04 25.29
C MET A 127 -0.09 11.64 23.85
N VAL A 128 1.15 11.79 23.36
CA VAL A 128 1.54 11.32 22.02
C VAL A 128 1.55 9.80 21.95
N GLY A 129 1.93 9.13 23.04
CA GLY A 129 1.76 7.68 23.16
C GLY A 129 0.30 7.26 23.04
N ILE A 130 -0.59 7.90 23.81
CA ILE A 130 -2.05 7.67 23.76
C ILE A 130 -2.59 7.94 22.34
N LEU A 131 -2.20 9.05 21.72
CA LEU A 131 -2.58 9.40 20.35
C LEU A 131 -2.15 8.29 19.38
N SER A 132 -0.89 7.87 19.42
CA SER A 132 -0.36 6.84 18.52
C SER A 132 -1.06 5.49 18.71
N GLY A 133 -1.39 5.13 19.95
CA GLY A 133 -2.17 3.92 20.27
C GLY A 133 -3.62 4.01 19.80
N ALA A 134 -4.29 5.12 20.07
CA ALA A 134 -5.68 5.37 19.69
C ALA A 134 -5.91 5.28 18.16
N VAL A 135 -4.90 5.62 17.38
CA VAL A 135 -4.94 5.59 15.91
C VAL A 135 -4.16 4.42 15.32
N THR A 136 -3.78 3.47 16.15
CA THR A 136 -3.07 2.23 15.78
C THR A 136 -1.77 2.44 14.98
N ASN A 137 -1.10 3.59 15.18
CA ASN A 137 0.06 3.99 14.40
C ASN A 137 1.40 3.68 15.09
N THR A 138 1.92 2.48 14.87
CA THR A 138 3.21 2.03 15.41
C THR A 138 4.41 2.86 14.90
N PRO A 139 4.51 3.27 13.61
CA PRO A 139 5.58 4.17 13.17
C PRO A 139 5.56 5.53 13.86
N GLY A 140 4.37 6.05 14.17
CA GLY A 140 4.22 7.29 14.95
C GLY A 140 4.71 7.14 16.38
N LEU A 141 4.49 5.98 17.03
CA LEU A 141 5.07 5.66 18.33
C LEU A 141 6.61 5.73 18.26
N GLY A 142 7.23 5.01 17.32
CA GLY A 142 8.68 5.01 17.17
C GLY A 142 9.24 6.40 16.87
N ALA A 143 8.57 7.15 16.00
CA ALA A 143 8.95 8.54 15.69
C ALA A 143 8.89 9.48 16.92
N ALA A 144 7.87 9.29 17.77
CA ALA A 144 7.74 10.06 19.02
C ALA A 144 8.84 9.71 20.02
N GLN A 145 9.10 8.42 20.22
CA GLN A 145 10.17 7.95 21.13
C GLN A 145 11.53 8.47 20.67
N GLN A 146 11.83 8.37 19.39
CA GLN A 146 13.08 8.86 18.81
C GLN A 146 13.22 10.38 18.98
N ALA A 147 12.16 11.14 18.63
CA ALA A 147 12.19 12.60 18.77
C ALA A 147 12.41 13.03 20.21
N TYR A 148 11.82 12.33 21.18
CA TYR A 148 12.01 12.60 22.60
C TYR A 148 13.42 12.26 23.05
N ALA A 149 13.95 11.09 22.69
CA ALA A 149 15.30 10.68 23.04
C ALA A 149 16.38 11.60 22.42
N ASP A 150 16.20 11.98 21.15
CA ASP A 150 17.11 12.90 20.44
C ASP A 150 17.16 14.30 21.12
N ALA A 151 16.03 14.77 21.65
CA ALA A 151 15.91 16.10 22.22
C ALA A 151 16.23 16.17 23.74
N SER A 152 15.86 15.13 24.50
CA SER A 152 16.06 15.08 25.96
C SER A 152 17.32 14.33 26.39
N GLY A 153 17.88 13.47 25.51
CA GLY A 153 19.00 12.58 25.81
C GLY A 153 18.62 11.34 26.62
N VAL A 154 17.32 11.13 26.91
CA VAL A 154 16.81 9.98 27.67
C VAL A 154 15.56 9.40 27.03
N GLU A 155 15.31 8.10 27.25
CA GLU A 155 14.05 7.47 26.85
C GLU A 155 12.94 7.77 27.88
N ASP A 156 11.71 7.97 27.41
CA ASP A 156 10.53 8.08 28.27
C ASP A 156 9.58 6.89 28.05
N PRO A 157 9.53 5.93 29.01
CA PRO A 157 8.65 4.79 28.93
C PRO A 157 7.15 5.14 28.86
N SER A 158 6.77 6.34 29.33
CA SER A 158 5.36 6.77 29.35
C SER A 158 4.74 6.85 27.96
N ILE A 159 5.55 7.08 26.92
CA ILE A 159 5.13 7.08 25.52
C ILE A 159 4.63 5.69 25.12
N ALA A 160 5.42 4.65 25.43
CA ALA A 160 5.05 3.25 25.13
C ALA A 160 3.86 2.79 25.97
N LEU A 161 3.81 3.17 27.25
CA LEU A 161 2.70 2.88 28.15
C LEU A 161 1.39 3.48 27.64
N GLY A 162 1.40 4.76 27.26
CA GLY A 162 0.24 5.45 26.67
C GLY A 162 -0.26 4.74 25.42
N TYR A 163 0.65 4.31 24.54
CA TYR A 163 0.32 3.54 23.35
C TYR A 163 -0.33 2.20 23.70
N ALA A 164 0.28 1.42 24.59
CA ALA A 164 -0.23 0.09 24.94
C ALA A 164 -1.64 0.16 25.54
N VAL A 165 -1.89 1.13 26.42
CA VAL A 165 -3.21 1.30 27.07
C VAL A 165 -4.29 1.74 26.10
N ALA A 166 -3.97 2.61 25.13
CA ALA A 166 -4.96 3.17 24.19
C ALA A 166 -5.25 2.26 22.98
N TYR A 167 -4.28 1.42 22.57
CA TYR A 167 -4.33 0.64 21.33
C TYR A 167 -5.54 -0.31 21.21
N PRO A 168 -5.90 -1.15 22.21
CA PRO A 168 -7.01 -2.10 22.07
C PRO A 168 -8.34 -1.41 21.78
N LEU A 169 -8.63 -0.31 22.49
CA LEU A 169 -9.84 0.47 22.25
C LEU A 169 -9.76 1.33 20.98
N GLY A 170 -8.56 1.66 20.50
CA GLY A 170 -8.36 2.25 19.19
C GLY A 170 -8.94 1.37 18.09
N VAL A 171 -8.54 0.10 18.01
CA VAL A 171 -9.06 -0.87 17.03
C VAL A 171 -10.59 -1.02 17.14
N ILE A 172 -11.09 -1.23 18.35
CA ILE A 172 -12.53 -1.38 18.61
C ILE A 172 -13.28 -0.10 18.23
N GLY A 173 -12.76 1.07 18.59
CA GLY A 173 -13.36 2.37 18.33
C GLY A 173 -13.46 2.70 16.84
N ILE A 174 -12.47 2.28 16.02
CA ILE A 174 -12.53 2.46 14.57
C ILE A 174 -13.68 1.64 13.99
N ILE A 175 -13.76 0.36 14.33
CA ILE A 175 -14.84 -0.55 13.87
C ILE A 175 -16.21 -0.08 14.37
N PHE A 176 -16.29 0.32 15.65
CA PHE A 176 -17.50 0.88 16.25
C PHE A 176 -17.96 2.13 15.46
N SER A 177 -17.06 3.03 15.12
CA SER A 177 -17.38 4.25 14.36
C SER A 177 -17.96 3.92 12.97
N MET A 178 -17.45 2.90 12.28
CA MET A 178 -18.01 2.42 11.02
C MET A 178 -19.45 1.90 11.23
N ILE A 179 -19.63 1.03 12.23
CA ILE A 179 -20.94 0.46 12.57
C ILE A 179 -21.93 1.57 12.95
N PHE A 180 -21.50 2.51 13.79
CA PHE A 180 -22.34 3.64 14.21
C PHE A 180 -22.83 4.46 13.02
N ILE A 181 -21.94 4.86 12.11
CA ILE A 181 -22.30 5.61 10.89
C ILE A 181 -23.30 4.83 10.04
N ARG A 182 -23.12 3.51 9.90
CA ARG A 182 -24.05 2.66 9.16
C ARG A 182 -25.46 2.75 9.71
N TYR A 183 -25.63 2.59 11.02
CA TYR A 183 -26.95 2.60 11.65
C TYR A 183 -27.54 4.01 11.76
N ALA A 184 -26.72 5.01 12.14
CA ALA A 184 -27.17 6.39 12.27
C ALA A 184 -27.67 6.98 10.94
N LEU A 185 -26.99 6.68 9.84
CA LEU A 185 -27.36 7.16 8.51
C LEU A 185 -28.17 6.14 7.68
N ARG A 186 -28.63 5.05 8.32
CA ARG A 186 -29.51 4.02 7.72
C ARG A 186 -28.99 3.50 6.37
N VAL A 187 -27.71 3.19 6.29
CA VAL A 187 -27.06 2.71 5.07
C VAL A 187 -27.64 1.35 4.67
N LYS A 188 -28.09 1.23 3.41
CA LYS A 188 -28.61 -0.01 2.81
C LYS A 188 -27.58 -0.52 1.79
N PHE A 189 -27.01 -1.70 2.02
CA PHE A 189 -25.97 -2.27 1.15
C PHE A 189 -26.40 -2.42 -0.30
N GLY A 190 -27.63 -2.88 -0.58
CA GLY A 190 -28.11 -3.01 -1.96
C GLY A 190 -28.03 -1.71 -2.77
N LYS A 191 -28.30 -0.55 -2.14
CA LYS A 191 -28.10 0.75 -2.81
C LYS A 191 -26.63 1.13 -3.03
N GLU A 192 -25.75 0.69 -2.12
CA GLU A 192 -24.32 0.90 -2.26
C GLU A 192 -23.75 0.06 -3.40
N ASP A 193 -24.24 -1.19 -3.52
CA ASP A 193 -23.85 -2.11 -4.60
C ASP A 193 -24.34 -1.60 -5.96
N GLU A 194 -25.58 -1.10 -6.06
CA GLU A 194 -26.12 -0.47 -7.28
C GLU A 194 -25.28 0.76 -7.68
N ALA A 195 -24.94 1.64 -6.73
CA ALA A 195 -24.12 2.81 -6.98
C ALA A 195 -22.70 2.42 -7.43
N LEU A 196 -22.16 1.33 -6.87
CA LEU A 196 -20.84 0.82 -7.24
C LEU A 196 -20.86 0.21 -8.64
N ALA A 197 -21.91 -0.54 -8.97
CA ALA A 197 -22.08 -1.11 -10.30
C ALA A 197 -22.18 -0.02 -11.37
N ALA A 198 -22.86 1.10 -11.07
CA ALA A 198 -22.93 2.26 -11.96
C ALA A 198 -21.53 2.90 -12.19
N ILE A 199 -20.76 3.11 -11.10
CA ILE A 199 -19.39 3.65 -11.18
C ILE A 199 -18.44 2.67 -11.89
N SER A 200 -18.59 1.36 -11.63
CA SER A 200 -17.78 0.34 -12.27
C SER A 200 -18.10 0.17 -13.76
N ALA A 201 -19.31 0.49 -14.16
CA ALA A 201 -19.68 0.55 -15.58
C ALA A 201 -18.97 1.70 -16.32
N GLU A 202 -18.68 2.81 -15.61
CA GLU A 202 -17.92 3.96 -16.15
C GLU A 202 -16.38 3.73 -16.20
N HIS A 203 -15.83 2.85 -15.37
CA HIS A 203 -14.37 2.67 -15.20
C HIS A 203 -13.88 1.25 -15.51
N LYS A 204 -14.55 0.51 -16.39
CA LYS A 204 -14.13 -0.86 -16.72
C LYS A 204 -12.77 -0.92 -17.42
N MET A 205 -12.01 -1.94 -17.01
CA MET A 205 -10.77 -2.46 -17.58
C MET A 205 -10.81 -2.60 -19.11
N ALA A 206 -9.63 -2.74 -19.74
CA ALA A 206 -9.53 -3.02 -21.16
C ALA A 206 -10.47 -4.17 -21.58
N GLU A 207 -11.44 -3.86 -22.42
CA GLU A 207 -12.42 -4.79 -22.99
C GLU A 207 -11.93 -5.28 -24.34
N ILE A 208 -12.21 -6.54 -24.65
CA ILE A 208 -11.91 -7.14 -25.95
C ILE A 208 -13.24 -7.24 -26.70
N VAL A 209 -13.27 -6.65 -27.87
CA VAL A 209 -14.47 -6.63 -28.73
C VAL A 209 -14.11 -7.09 -30.11
N SER A 210 -14.90 -8.00 -30.66
CA SER A 210 -14.83 -8.39 -32.07
C SER A 210 -15.83 -7.52 -32.85
N ILE A 211 -15.35 -6.85 -33.91
CA ILE A 211 -16.15 -5.90 -34.68
C ILE A 211 -16.00 -6.26 -36.17
N GLU A 212 -17.09 -6.33 -36.90
CA GLU A 212 -17.11 -6.43 -38.35
C GLU A 212 -17.10 -5.03 -38.94
N CYS A 213 -16.15 -4.75 -39.83
CA CYS A 213 -16.03 -3.44 -40.47
C CYS A 213 -17.16 -3.24 -41.50
N THR A 214 -18.09 -2.35 -41.15
CA THR A 214 -19.21 -1.98 -42.04
C THR A 214 -19.13 -0.51 -42.50
N ASN A 215 -18.17 0.24 -41.97
CA ASN A 215 -18.00 1.66 -42.30
C ASN A 215 -17.20 1.83 -43.60
N LYS A 216 -17.87 2.32 -44.66
CA LYS A 216 -17.24 2.58 -45.97
C LYS A 216 -16.11 3.62 -45.91
N MET A 217 -16.11 4.53 -44.93
CA MET A 217 -15.06 5.56 -44.79
C MET A 217 -13.73 4.98 -44.33
N LEU A 218 -13.72 3.78 -43.74
CA LEU A 218 -12.51 3.15 -43.26
C LEU A 218 -11.93 2.14 -44.28
N SER A 219 -12.73 1.72 -45.25
CA SER A 219 -12.31 0.75 -46.24
C SER A 219 -11.18 1.28 -47.12
N GLY A 220 -10.08 0.55 -47.16
CA GLY A 220 -8.89 0.92 -47.92
C GLY A 220 -7.91 1.85 -47.19
N HIS A 221 -8.21 2.23 -45.95
CA HIS A 221 -7.30 3.01 -45.12
C HIS A 221 -6.52 2.13 -44.13
N ASP A 222 -5.34 2.62 -43.75
CA ASP A 222 -4.49 1.94 -42.78
C ASP A 222 -4.96 2.21 -41.32
N ILE A 223 -4.50 1.38 -40.40
CA ILE A 223 -4.85 1.48 -38.98
C ILE A 223 -4.34 2.81 -38.37
N SER A 224 -3.25 3.39 -38.87
CA SER A 224 -2.76 4.69 -38.41
C SER A 224 -3.80 5.77 -38.64
N TYR A 225 -4.37 5.82 -39.83
CA TYR A 225 -5.45 6.73 -40.20
C TYR A 225 -6.69 6.51 -39.31
N VAL A 226 -7.08 5.26 -39.08
CA VAL A 226 -8.22 4.93 -38.21
C VAL A 226 -7.98 5.42 -36.77
N ASN A 227 -6.76 5.25 -36.25
CA ASN A 227 -6.38 5.71 -34.90
C ASN A 227 -6.43 7.24 -34.78
N GLU A 228 -5.94 7.96 -35.79
CA GLU A 228 -5.98 9.43 -35.81
C GLU A 228 -7.42 9.96 -35.88
N LEU A 229 -8.26 9.30 -36.67
CA LEU A 229 -9.63 9.73 -36.90
C LEU A 229 -10.53 9.50 -35.67
N ILE A 230 -10.40 8.36 -35.00
CA ILE A 230 -11.18 8.03 -33.79
C ILE A 230 -10.68 8.82 -32.58
N ASN A 231 -9.40 9.15 -32.50
CA ASN A 231 -8.75 9.85 -31.39
C ASN A 231 -9.10 9.28 -29.99
N ARG A 232 -9.16 7.94 -29.89
CA ARG A 232 -9.43 7.21 -28.66
C ARG A 232 -8.32 6.18 -28.40
N LYS A 233 -8.27 5.65 -27.17
CA LYS A 233 -7.25 4.65 -26.79
C LYS A 233 -7.75 3.25 -27.08
N PHE A 234 -7.36 2.69 -28.20
CA PHE A 234 -7.62 1.30 -28.56
C PHE A 234 -6.45 0.68 -29.32
N VAL A 235 -6.42 -0.62 -29.38
CA VAL A 235 -5.44 -1.40 -30.14
C VAL A 235 -6.18 -2.43 -30.96
N ILE A 236 -6.01 -2.42 -32.28
CA ILE A 236 -6.43 -3.52 -33.15
C ILE A 236 -5.33 -4.59 -33.07
N SER A 237 -5.71 -5.77 -32.57
CA SER A 237 -4.80 -6.89 -32.36
C SER A 237 -4.64 -7.73 -33.60
N ARG A 238 -5.75 -8.09 -34.25
CA ARG A 238 -5.82 -8.99 -35.40
C ARG A 238 -6.90 -8.51 -36.36
N ILE A 239 -6.74 -8.89 -37.64
CA ILE A 239 -7.73 -8.71 -38.69
C ILE A 239 -7.98 -10.10 -39.30
N ALA A 240 -9.25 -10.50 -39.39
CA ALA A 240 -9.68 -11.68 -40.13
C ALA A 240 -10.38 -11.19 -41.40
N HIS A 241 -9.81 -11.55 -42.54
CA HIS A 241 -10.37 -11.23 -43.85
C HIS A 241 -11.54 -12.18 -44.22
N PRO A 242 -12.41 -11.81 -45.15
CA PRO A 242 -13.54 -12.63 -45.57
C PRO A 242 -13.12 -14.01 -46.17
N ASP A 243 -11.88 -14.14 -46.65
CA ASP A 243 -11.29 -15.38 -47.14
C ASP A 243 -10.89 -16.36 -46.01
N GLY A 244 -11.07 -15.97 -44.75
CA GLY A 244 -10.70 -16.76 -43.58
C GLY A 244 -9.26 -16.55 -43.10
N THR A 245 -8.47 -15.73 -43.79
CA THR A 245 -7.07 -15.42 -43.37
C THR A 245 -7.04 -14.50 -42.17
N ILE A 246 -6.35 -14.91 -41.09
CA ILE A 246 -6.15 -14.09 -39.91
C ILE A 246 -4.72 -13.53 -39.89
N VAL A 247 -4.60 -12.22 -39.89
CA VAL A 247 -3.30 -11.51 -39.87
C VAL A 247 -3.12 -10.69 -38.59
N LEU A 248 -1.85 -10.51 -38.19
CA LEU A 248 -1.52 -9.61 -37.12
C LEU A 248 -1.69 -8.16 -37.61
N ALA A 249 -2.48 -7.38 -36.90
CA ALA A 249 -2.70 -6.00 -37.24
C ALA A 249 -1.48 -5.12 -36.93
N ASP A 250 -1.01 -4.35 -37.88
CA ASP A 250 0.02 -3.33 -37.72
C ASP A 250 -0.49 -1.95 -38.14
N SER A 251 0.32 -0.90 -37.95
CA SER A 251 -0.07 0.49 -38.30
C SER A 251 -0.37 0.68 -39.79
N ASN A 252 0.23 -0.14 -40.65
CA ASN A 252 0.11 -0.09 -42.11
C ASN A 252 -0.90 -1.09 -42.64
N SER A 253 -1.49 -1.94 -41.76
CA SER A 253 -2.50 -2.90 -42.17
C SER A 253 -3.75 -2.16 -42.63
N ILE A 254 -4.23 -2.53 -43.81
CA ILE A 254 -5.42 -1.94 -44.42
C ILE A 254 -6.66 -2.67 -43.93
N ILE A 255 -7.69 -1.93 -43.55
CA ILE A 255 -8.98 -2.47 -43.16
C ILE A 255 -9.91 -2.34 -44.37
N SER A 256 -10.64 -3.41 -44.68
CA SER A 256 -11.60 -3.47 -45.76
C SER A 256 -13.01 -3.76 -45.25
N LEU A 257 -14.03 -3.46 -46.08
CA LEU A 257 -15.41 -3.83 -45.75
C LEU A 257 -15.56 -5.35 -45.61
N GLY A 258 -16.22 -5.77 -44.52
CA GLY A 258 -16.41 -7.19 -44.19
C GLY A 258 -15.25 -7.82 -43.43
N ASP A 259 -14.14 -7.10 -43.23
CA ASP A 259 -13.08 -7.56 -42.33
C ASP A 259 -13.58 -7.59 -40.88
N LYS A 260 -13.21 -8.65 -40.17
CA LYS A 260 -13.46 -8.74 -38.72
C LYS A 260 -12.20 -8.31 -37.97
N VAL A 261 -12.33 -7.39 -37.04
CA VAL A 261 -11.20 -6.88 -36.28
C VAL A 261 -11.35 -7.20 -34.80
N LEU A 262 -10.27 -7.66 -34.17
CA LEU A 262 -10.19 -7.85 -32.73
C LEU A 262 -9.62 -6.60 -32.09
N VAL A 263 -10.45 -5.88 -31.37
CA VAL A 263 -10.13 -4.59 -30.75
C VAL A 263 -10.01 -4.73 -29.24
N VAL A 264 -8.97 -4.12 -28.67
CA VAL A 264 -8.79 -3.96 -27.23
C VAL A 264 -8.92 -2.47 -26.93
N CYS A 265 -9.95 -2.08 -26.20
CA CYS A 265 -10.24 -0.68 -25.87
C CYS A 265 -10.60 -0.51 -24.39
N ALA A 266 -10.56 0.72 -23.88
CA ALA A 266 -11.17 1.03 -22.60
C ALA A 266 -12.68 0.89 -22.72
N SER A 267 -13.37 0.36 -21.70
CA SER A 267 -14.82 0.13 -21.77
C SER A 267 -15.62 1.40 -22.06
N GLU A 268 -15.14 2.55 -21.58
CA GLU A 268 -15.71 3.87 -21.89
C GLU A 268 -15.59 4.25 -23.36
N ASP A 269 -14.61 3.70 -24.08
CA ASP A 269 -14.34 3.96 -25.48
C ASP A 269 -14.94 2.88 -26.41
N CYS A 270 -15.32 1.70 -25.87
CA CYS A 270 -15.75 0.54 -26.66
C CYS A 270 -16.99 0.82 -27.52
N GLU A 271 -18.00 1.50 -26.98
CA GLU A 271 -19.20 1.86 -27.76
C GLU A 271 -18.87 2.81 -28.91
N ALA A 272 -18.05 3.83 -28.62
CA ALA A 272 -17.65 4.82 -29.64
C ALA A 272 -16.78 4.17 -30.73
N VAL A 273 -15.81 3.32 -30.34
CA VAL A 273 -14.95 2.59 -31.29
C VAL A 273 -15.76 1.60 -32.11
N THR A 274 -16.70 0.88 -31.48
CA THR A 274 -17.59 -0.06 -32.18
C THR A 274 -18.47 0.66 -33.17
N ALA A 275 -19.16 1.73 -32.75
CA ALA A 275 -20.05 2.51 -33.62
C ALA A 275 -19.31 3.12 -34.82
N PHE A 276 -18.03 3.43 -34.66
CA PHE A 276 -17.21 4.02 -35.72
C PHE A 276 -16.68 2.95 -36.71
N ILE A 277 -16.26 1.78 -36.22
CA ILE A 277 -15.73 0.70 -37.08
C ILE A 277 -16.85 -0.09 -37.74
N GLY A 278 -17.90 -0.45 -37.00
CA GLY A 278 -18.99 -1.24 -37.55
C GLY A 278 -19.82 -1.95 -36.50
N ASN A 279 -20.21 -3.18 -36.77
CA ASN A 279 -21.11 -3.95 -35.94
C ASN A 279 -20.33 -4.89 -35.01
N ARG A 280 -20.74 -4.95 -33.74
CA ARG A 280 -20.21 -5.94 -32.79
C ARG A 280 -20.64 -7.33 -33.20
N ILE A 281 -19.71 -8.28 -33.20
CA ILE A 281 -19.94 -9.69 -33.50
C ILE A 281 -19.55 -10.57 -32.32
N GLU A 282 -20.24 -11.69 -32.15
CA GLU A 282 -19.90 -12.73 -31.18
C GLU A 282 -18.88 -13.70 -31.80
N MET A 283 -17.60 -13.35 -31.63
CA MET A 283 -16.48 -14.18 -32.02
C MET A 283 -15.55 -14.33 -30.83
N GLY A 284 -15.45 -15.54 -30.26
CA GLY A 284 -14.70 -15.81 -29.03
C GLY A 284 -13.18 -15.77 -29.25
N GLU A 285 -12.41 -15.58 -28.16
CA GLU A 285 -10.93 -15.59 -28.23
C GLU A 285 -10.36 -16.85 -28.91
N LYS A 286 -11.02 -18.00 -28.75
CA LYS A 286 -10.60 -19.28 -29.36
C LYS A 286 -10.77 -19.32 -30.87
N GLU A 287 -11.71 -18.58 -31.42
CA GLU A 287 -11.93 -18.50 -32.85
C GLU A 287 -10.88 -17.63 -33.55
N TRP A 288 -10.26 -16.74 -32.80
CA TRP A 288 -9.12 -15.95 -33.25
C TRP A 288 -7.79 -16.71 -33.18
N ASP A 289 -7.73 -17.86 -32.48
CA ASP A 289 -6.57 -18.72 -32.30
C ASP A 289 -6.74 -20.02 -33.14
N THR A 290 -7.13 -19.92 -34.40
CA THR A 290 -7.26 -21.09 -35.28
C THR A 290 -5.90 -21.79 -35.49
N PRO A 291 -5.84 -23.13 -35.60
CA PRO A 291 -4.60 -23.88 -35.81
C PRO A 291 -3.80 -23.43 -37.04
N ASP A 292 -4.47 -22.89 -38.06
CA ASP A 292 -3.85 -22.35 -39.27
C ASP A 292 -3.28 -20.94 -39.10
N SER A 293 -3.73 -20.17 -38.10
CA SER A 293 -3.09 -18.91 -37.75
C SER A 293 -1.84 -19.24 -36.95
N LYS A 294 -0.66 -19.10 -37.51
CA LYS A 294 0.65 -19.22 -36.82
C LYS A 294 0.84 -18.17 -35.70
N LEU A 295 -0.25 -17.55 -35.26
CA LEU A 295 -0.26 -16.50 -34.24
C LEU A 295 -0.72 -17.07 -32.91
N VAL A 296 0.10 -16.87 -31.88
CA VAL A 296 -0.21 -17.25 -30.50
C VAL A 296 -0.20 -16.04 -29.59
N SER A 297 -0.96 -16.10 -28.50
CA SER A 297 -0.96 -15.08 -27.44
C SER A 297 -0.27 -15.62 -26.20
N ARG A 298 0.72 -14.91 -25.69
CA ARG A 298 1.41 -15.29 -24.44
C ARG A 298 1.60 -14.10 -23.49
N ARG A 299 1.47 -14.37 -22.22
CA ARG A 299 1.87 -13.42 -21.17
C ARG A 299 3.37 -13.54 -20.92
N ILE A 300 4.08 -12.43 -21.08
CA ILE A 300 5.51 -12.33 -20.80
C ILE A 300 5.69 -11.43 -19.59
N LEU A 301 6.48 -11.90 -18.64
CA LEU A 301 6.82 -11.17 -17.42
C LEU A 301 8.12 -10.39 -17.63
N ILE A 302 8.10 -9.09 -17.31
CA ILE A 302 9.30 -8.25 -17.38
C ILE A 302 10.18 -8.52 -16.18
N THR A 303 11.37 -9.08 -16.41
CA THR A 303 12.29 -9.48 -15.35
C THR A 303 13.73 -8.99 -15.54
N LYS A 304 14.06 -8.41 -16.71
CA LYS A 304 15.39 -7.86 -16.94
C LYS A 304 15.50 -6.43 -16.41
N PRO A 305 16.52 -6.14 -15.57
CA PRO A 305 16.76 -4.79 -15.03
C PRO A 305 16.92 -3.72 -16.12
N GLU A 306 17.53 -4.10 -17.25
CA GLU A 306 17.82 -3.18 -18.36
C GLU A 306 16.57 -2.67 -19.08
N ILE A 307 15.42 -3.33 -18.87
CA ILE A 307 14.12 -2.95 -19.44
C ILE A 307 13.37 -1.98 -18.53
N ASN A 308 13.73 -1.95 -17.27
CA ASN A 308 13.07 -1.09 -16.30
C ASN A 308 13.20 0.40 -16.67
N GLY A 309 12.07 1.09 -16.80
CA GLY A 309 12.01 2.49 -17.19
C GLY A 309 12.06 2.76 -18.71
N LYS A 310 12.39 1.77 -19.55
CA LYS A 310 12.33 1.92 -21.02
C LYS A 310 10.86 1.96 -21.49
N THR A 311 10.65 2.70 -22.57
CA THR A 311 9.34 2.77 -23.22
C THR A 311 9.19 1.71 -24.31
N PHE A 312 7.94 1.44 -24.74
CA PHE A 312 7.72 0.59 -25.93
C PHE A 312 8.37 1.17 -27.19
N ALA A 313 8.42 2.51 -27.30
CA ALA A 313 9.11 3.19 -28.41
C ALA A 313 10.61 2.89 -28.43
N ASP A 314 11.27 2.89 -27.26
CA ASP A 314 12.71 2.58 -27.14
C ASP A 314 13.04 1.16 -27.56
N LEU A 315 12.16 0.21 -27.22
CA LEU A 315 12.37 -1.21 -27.48
C LEU A 315 12.03 -1.62 -28.92
N ARG A 316 11.16 -0.87 -29.59
CA ARG A 316 10.70 -1.13 -30.97
C ARG A 316 10.30 -2.59 -31.19
N LEU A 317 9.67 -3.22 -30.19
CA LEU A 317 9.39 -4.67 -30.20
C LEU A 317 8.50 -5.08 -31.38
N ARG A 318 7.53 -4.25 -31.72
CA ARG A 318 6.63 -4.46 -32.85
C ARG A 318 7.40 -4.53 -34.18
N THR A 319 8.18 -3.51 -34.46
CA THR A 319 8.93 -3.38 -35.72
C THR A 319 10.06 -4.40 -35.84
N ARG A 320 10.70 -4.75 -34.72
CA ARG A 320 11.89 -5.62 -34.69
C ARG A 320 11.54 -7.10 -34.73
N TYR A 321 10.40 -7.49 -34.12
CA TYR A 321 10.04 -8.90 -33.94
C TYR A 321 8.71 -9.28 -34.59
N GLY A 322 7.96 -8.33 -35.19
CA GLY A 322 6.65 -8.62 -35.80
C GLY A 322 5.63 -9.12 -34.78
N ILE A 323 5.58 -8.50 -33.60
CA ILE A 323 4.62 -8.83 -32.54
C ILE A 323 3.73 -7.62 -32.22
N ASN A 324 2.59 -7.89 -31.62
CA ASN A 324 1.73 -6.86 -31.08
C ASN A 324 1.60 -7.01 -29.56
N ILE A 325 1.58 -5.89 -28.84
CA ILE A 325 1.33 -5.88 -27.39
C ILE A 325 -0.06 -5.31 -27.16
N THR A 326 -0.94 -6.12 -26.57
CA THR A 326 -2.36 -5.78 -26.45
C THR A 326 -2.74 -5.29 -25.06
N ARG A 327 -2.04 -5.75 -24.01
CA ARG A 327 -2.29 -5.36 -22.63
C ARG A 327 -1.00 -5.38 -21.80
N VAL A 328 -0.97 -4.51 -20.80
CA VAL A 328 0.07 -4.50 -19.75
C VAL A 328 -0.63 -4.63 -18.41
N ASN A 329 -0.43 -5.75 -17.73
CA ASN A 329 -0.93 -5.92 -16.36
C ASN A 329 0.14 -5.44 -15.38
N ARG A 330 -0.18 -4.41 -14.62
CA ARG A 330 0.66 -3.82 -13.58
C ARG A 330 -0.07 -3.87 -12.25
N ALA A 331 0.46 -4.61 -11.29
CA ALA A 331 -0.13 -4.78 -9.97
C ALA A 331 -1.62 -5.19 -9.99
N GLY A 332 -2.01 -6.08 -10.94
CA GLY A 332 -3.37 -6.56 -11.08
C GLY A 332 -4.28 -5.70 -11.99
N VAL A 333 -3.83 -4.52 -12.41
CA VAL A 333 -4.60 -3.62 -13.29
C VAL A 333 -4.16 -3.80 -14.75
N ASP A 334 -5.10 -4.05 -15.65
CA ASP A 334 -4.85 -4.14 -17.09
C ASP A 334 -4.86 -2.73 -17.70
N LEU A 335 -3.73 -2.35 -18.30
CA LEU A 335 -3.51 -1.07 -18.96
C LEU A 335 -3.41 -1.27 -20.47
N ILE A 336 -3.92 -0.30 -21.24
CA ILE A 336 -3.76 -0.28 -22.69
C ILE A 336 -2.36 0.26 -23.02
N PRO A 337 -1.53 -0.47 -23.78
CA PRO A 337 -0.19 -0.03 -24.12
C PRO A 337 -0.22 1.16 -25.07
N TYR A 338 0.68 2.12 -24.83
CA TYR A 338 0.96 3.24 -25.72
C TYR A 338 2.49 3.45 -25.84
N GLN A 339 2.95 4.08 -26.90
CA GLN A 339 4.38 4.18 -27.23
C GLN A 339 5.25 4.77 -26.12
N GLY A 340 4.75 5.78 -25.40
CA GLY A 340 5.45 6.42 -24.29
C GLY A 340 5.29 5.74 -22.93
N MET A 341 4.61 4.58 -22.86
CA MET A 341 4.46 3.86 -21.60
C MET A 341 5.78 3.27 -21.14
N GLN A 342 6.23 3.66 -19.95
CA GLN A 342 7.41 3.10 -19.31
C GLN A 342 7.11 1.73 -18.73
N LEU A 343 7.91 0.75 -19.08
CA LEU A 343 7.86 -0.60 -18.57
C LEU A 343 8.53 -0.71 -17.21
N GLN A 344 7.99 -1.56 -16.35
CA GLN A 344 8.52 -1.81 -15.02
C GLN A 344 8.77 -3.30 -14.81
N ILE A 345 9.78 -3.63 -13.99
CA ILE A 345 9.98 -5.01 -13.56
C ILE A 345 8.72 -5.47 -12.83
N GLY A 346 8.24 -6.68 -13.15
CA GLY A 346 6.99 -7.21 -12.61
C GLY A 346 5.76 -6.96 -13.47
N ASP A 347 5.84 -6.07 -14.48
CA ASP A 347 4.77 -5.94 -15.46
C ASP A 347 4.60 -7.25 -16.23
N ARG A 348 3.34 -7.61 -16.49
CA ARG A 348 2.98 -8.73 -17.36
C ARG A 348 2.41 -8.17 -18.65
N VAL A 349 3.14 -8.35 -19.75
CA VAL A 349 2.71 -7.90 -21.07
C VAL A 349 2.05 -9.05 -21.84
N MET A 350 0.88 -8.81 -22.42
CA MET A 350 0.24 -9.75 -23.32
C MET A 350 0.76 -9.50 -24.74
N VAL A 351 1.51 -10.45 -25.24
CA VAL A 351 2.15 -10.41 -26.57
C VAL A 351 1.45 -11.36 -27.52
N VAL A 352 1.15 -10.87 -28.72
CA VAL A 352 0.52 -11.63 -29.81
C VAL A 352 1.47 -11.63 -31.01
N GLY A 353 1.72 -12.80 -31.58
CA GLY A 353 2.59 -12.95 -32.73
C GLY A 353 2.98 -14.40 -33.01
N PRO A 354 3.87 -14.65 -33.99
CA PRO A 354 4.44 -15.96 -34.23
C PRO A 354 5.21 -16.48 -33.00
N GLU A 355 5.11 -17.80 -32.75
CA GLU A 355 5.69 -18.40 -31.55
C GLU A 355 7.21 -18.13 -31.40
N ASN A 356 7.95 -18.25 -32.49
CA ASN A 356 9.39 -17.97 -32.53
C ASN A 356 9.72 -16.48 -32.22
N ALA A 357 8.85 -15.57 -32.63
CA ALA A 357 9.00 -14.13 -32.32
C ALA A 357 8.73 -13.84 -30.84
N ILE A 358 7.70 -14.48 -30.28
CA ILE A 358 7.34 -14.37 -28.86
C ILE A 358 8.48 -14.88 -27.97
N GLU A 359 9.14 -16.00 -28.35
CA GLU A 359 10.29 -16.52 -27.62
C GLU A 359 11.47 -15.52 -27.60
N LYS A 360 11.76 -14.88 -28.74
CA LYS A 360 12.79 -13.83 -28.82
C LYS A 360 12.42 -12.62 -27.94
N VAL A 361 11.16 -12.20 -27.97
CA VAL A 361 10.68 -11.11 -27.11
C VAL A 361 10.73 -11.50 -25.62
N ALA A 362 10.38 -12.74 -25.29
CA ALA A 362 10.52 -13.27 -23.94
C ALA A 362 12.00 -13.26 -23.48
N ALA A 363 12.92 -13.59 -24.34
CA ALA A 363 14.35 -13.49 -24.05
C ALA A 363 14.81 -12.04 -23.85
N VAL A 364 14.26 -11.08 -24.59
CA VAL A 364 14.55 -9.65 -24.43
C VAL A 364 13.99 -9.10 -23.13
N LEU A 365 12.74 -9.40 -22.80
CA LEU A 365 12.05 -8.91 -21.60
C LEU A 365 12.44 -9.68 -20.32
N GLY A 366 12.97 -10.91 -20.50
CA GLY A 366 13.51 -11.75 -19.43
C GLY A 366 12.64 -12.95 -19.06
N ASN A 367 11.35 -12.83 -18.91
CA ASN A 367 10.32 -13.86 -18.63
C ASN A 367 10.74 -14.96 -17.62
N SER A 368 11.53 -14.59 -16.60
CA SER A 368 12.05 -15.53 -15.59
C SER A 368 11.47 -15.26 -14.21
N LEU A 369 10.52 -16.08 -13.79
CA LEU A 369 9.96 -16.05 -12.44
C LEU A 369 11.05 -16.21 -11.37
N LYS A 370 12.12 -16.94 -11.66
CA LYS A 370 13.23 -17.17 -10.73
C LYS A 370 13.97 -15.87 -10.41
N LYS A 371 14.27 -15.04 -11.41
CA LYS A 371 14.95 -13.74 -11.21
C LYS A 371 14.11 -12.73 -10.43
N LEU A 372 12.78 -12.81 -10.50
CA LEU A 372 11.87 -11.98 -9.69
C LEU A 372 11.79 -12.42 -8.24
N ARG A 373 12.17 -13.65 -7.92
CA ARG A 373 12.15 -14.18 -6.56
C ARG A 373 13.38 -13.79 -5.74
N GLU A 374 14.44 -13.34 -6.38
CA GLU A 374 15.66 -12.92 -5.68
C GLU A 374 15.52 -11.46 -5.24
N PRO A 375 15.48 -11.16 -3.92
CA PRO A 375 15.38 -9.79 -3.43
C PRO A 375 16.70 -9.04 -3.68
N ASN A 376 16.63 -7.80 -4.13
CA ASN A 376 17.80 -6.95 -4.29
C ASN A 376 18.18 -6.30 -2.95
N LEU A 377 19.01 -6.98 -2.18
CA LEU A 377 19.47 -6.50 -0.87
C LEU A 377 20.29 -5.20 -0.98
N VAL A 378 21.03 -5.01 -2.08
CA VAL A 378 21.85 -3.80 -2.27
C VAL A 378 20.98 -2.56 -2.28
N THR A 379 19.87 -2.56 -3.02
CA THR A 379 18.94 -1.42 -3.06
C THR A 379 18.32 -1.14 -1.69
N ILE A 380 18.00 -2.19 -0.93
CA ILE A 380 17.42 -2.05 0.41
C ILE A 380 18.44 -1.39 1.36
N PHE A 381 19.65 -1.93 1.47
CA PHE A 381 20.64 -1.43 2.43
C PHE A 381 21.22 -0.06 2.03
N VAL A 382 21.43 0.20 0.74
CA VAL A 382 21.79 1.54 0.26
C VAL A 382 20.67 2.54 0.56
N GLY A 383 19.42 2.15 0.33
CA GLY A 383 18.26 2.98 0.65
C GLY A 383 18.15 3.28 2.14
N ILE A 384 18.38 2.28 3.00
CA ILE A 384 18.41 2.46 4.46
C ILE A 384 19.55 3.42 4.85
N ALA A 385 20.76 3.22 4.33
CA ALA A 385 21.90 4.09 4.62
C ALA A 385 21.64 5.55 4.22
N LEU A 386 21.07 5.78 3.04
CA LEU A 386 20.65 7.11 2.59
C LEU A 386 19.52 7.67 3.48
N GLY A 387 18.61 6.82 3.92
CA GLY A 387 17.53 7.19 4.82
C GLY A 387 18.03 7.64 6.19
N VAL A 388 18.96 6.88 6.77
CA VAL A 388 19.61 7.23 8.04
C VAL A 388 20.38 8.54 7.89
N LEU A 389 21.13 8.69 6.79
CA LEU A 389 21.85 9.93 6.49
C LEU A 389 20.89 11.13 6.40
N LEU A 390 19.81 11.01 5.62
CA LEU A 390 18.78 12.06 5.52
C LEU A 390 18.12 12.34 6.86
N GLY A 391 17.80 11.30 7.63
CA GLY A 391 17.21 11.40 8.97
C GLY A 391 18.08 12.11 9.98
N SER A 392 19.39 12.05 9.82
CA SER A 392 20.38 12.65 10.71
C SER A 392 20.66 14.13 10.41
N ILE A 393 20.21 14.64 9.24
CA ILE A 393 20.43 16.05 8.86
C ILE A 393 19.57 16.96 9.75
N PRO A 394 20.16 17.96 10.45
CA PRO A 394 19.39 18.96 11.17
C PRO A 394 18.65 19.87 10.18
N LEU A 395 17.30 19.89 10.25
CA LEU A 395 16.46 20.70 9.37
C LEU A 395 16.36 22.16 9.80
N LEU A 396 16.46 22.41 11.11
CA LEU A 396 16.40 23.74 11.70
C LEU A 396 17.59 23.92 12.67
N ASN A 397 18.31 25.01 12.49
CA ASN A 397 19.37 25.42 13.41
C ASN A 397 18.77 26.18 14.61
N VAL A 398 18.00 25.46 15.42
CA VAL A 398 17.53 25.92 16.75
C VAL A 398 18.40 25.30 17.85
N PRO A 399 18.35 25.78 19.11
CA PRO A 399 19.16 25.21 20.19
C PRO A 399 19.06 23.69 20.34
N GLN A 400 17.92 23.11 19.97
CA GLN A 400 17.72 21.66 19.79
C GLN A 400 17.45 21.37 18.30
N PRO A 401 18.40 20.73 17.58
CA PRO A 401 18.26 20.54 16.15
C PRO A 401 17.11 19.58 15.84
N VAL A 402 16.10 20.08 15.15
CA VAL A 402 14.99 19.27 14.63
C VAL A 402 15.50 18.42 13.46
N LYS A 403 15.39 17.08 13.58
CA LYS A 403 15.79 16.10 12.59
C LYS A 403 14.58 15.30 12.13
N LEU A 404 14.64 14.69 10.96
CA LEU A 404 13.62 13.71 10.53
C LEU A 404 13.68 12.41 11.34
N GLY A 405 14.81 12.13 11.97
CA GLY A 405 15.05 10.93 12.76
C GLY A 405 15.10 9.63 11.94
N LEU A 406 15.31 8.53 12.65
CA LEU A 406 15.43 7.18 12.06
C LEU A 406 14.08 6.61 11.56
N ALA A 407 12.97 7.23 11.90
CA ALA A 407 11.65 6.90 11.34
C ALA A 407 11.36 7.69 10.06
N GLY A 408 11.57 9.01 10.07
CA GLY A 408 11.20 9.91 8.97
C GLY A 408 12.13 9.82 7.77
N GLY A 409 13.44 9.81 7.98
CA GLY A 409 14.43 9.76 6.91
C GLY A 409 14.32 8.52 6.03
N PRO A 410 14.36 7.30 6.60
CA PRO A 410 14.16 6.06 5.83
C PRO A 410 12.81 5.98 5.13
N LEU A 411 11.73 6.49 5.73
CA LEU A 411 10.41 6.54 5.10
C LEU A 411 10.44 7.38 3.82
N ILE A 412 10.99 8.59 3.90
CA ILE A 412 11.05 9.52 2.75
C ILE A 412 11.90 8.93 1.63
N VAL A 413 13.09 8.41 1.96
CA VAL A 413 13.98 7.80 0.95
C VAL A 413 13.30 6.59 0.31
N ALA A 414 12.63 5.74 1.08
CA ALA A 414 11.91 4.59 0.55
C ALA A 414 10.74 4.98 -0.36
N LEU A 415 9.96 6.01 -0.01
CA LEU A 415 8.90 6.58 -0.85
C LEU A 415 9.45 7.09 -2.19
N LEU A 416 10.57 7.81 -2.16
CA LEU A 416 11.24 8.33 -3.36
C LEU A 416 11.83 7.22 -4.21
N LEU A 417 12.50 6.24 -3.61
CA LEU A 417 13.02 5.07 -4.32
C LEU A 417 11.91 4.24 -4.94
N GLY A 418 10.82 3.99 -4.23
CA GLY A 418 9.67 3.26 -4.75
C GLY A 418 9.04 3.92 -5.98
N ARG A 419 9.06 5.26 -6.04
CA ARG A 419 8.49 6.03 -7.16
C ARG A 419 9.45 6.32 -8.28
N PHE A 420 10.64 6.81 -7.94
CA PHE A 420 11.60 7.35 -8.91
C PHE A 420 12.74 6.38 -9.23
N GLY A 421 12.98 5.38 -8.38
CA GLY A 421 14.04 4.40 -8.58
C GLY A 421 14.04 3.76 -9.98
N PRO A 422 12.89 3.35 -10.54
CA PRO A 422 12.82 2.83 -11.90
C PRO A 422 13.35 3.80 -12.98
N ARG A 423 13.17 5.12 -12.78
CA ARG A 423 13.68 6.14 -13.73
C ARG A 423 15.20 6.24 -13.75
N PHE A 424 15.84 5.92 -12.63
CA PHE A 424 17.29 5.92 -12.48
C PHE A 424 17.90 4.54 -12.70
N HIS A 425 17.16 3.61 -13.32
CA HIS A 425 17.55 2.21 -13.53
C HIS A 425 17.90 1.44 -12.25
N LEU A 426 17.52 1.98 -11.09
CA LEU A 426 17.65 1.26 -9.83
C LEU A 426 16.62 0.15 -9.79
N VAL A 427 17.06 -1.06 -9.53
CA VAL A 427 16.16 -2.20 -9.33
C VAL A 427 15.54 -2.08 -7.94
N THR A 428 14.46 -1.31 -7.87
CA THR A 428 13.67 -1.13 -6.63
C THR A 428 12.63 -2.22 -6.43
N TYR A 429 12.55 -3.17 -7.38
CA TYR A 429 11.65 -4.30 -7.27
C TYR A 429 12.12 -5.24 -6.15
N THR A 430 11.37 -5.24 -5.08
CA THR A 430 11.43 -6.29 -4.06
C THR A 430 10.18 -7.14 -4.21
N THR A 431 10.31 -8.47 -4.18
CA THR A 431 9.10 -9.31 -4.21
C THR A 431 8.18 -8.90 -3.08
N MET A 432 6.87 -8.89 -3.32
CA MET A 432 5.89 -8.56 -2.27
C MET A 432 6.15 -9.40 -1.00
N SER A 433 6.45 -10.69 -1.15
CA SER A 433 6.77 -11.59 -0.04
C SER A 433 8.01 -11.17 0.75
N ALA A 434 9.09 -10.77 0.05
CA ALA A 434 10.32 -10.33 0.73
C ALA A 434 10.12 -9.00 1.46
N ASN A 435 9.39 -8.07 0.86
CA ASN A 435 9.08 -6.79 1.50
C ASN A 435 8.17 -6.97 2.72
N LEU A 436 7.14 -7.83 2.60
CA LEU A 436 6.28 -8.18 3.73
C LEU A 436 7.07 -8.86 4.85
N MET A 437 7.99 -9.77 4.52
CA MET A 437 8.85 -10.42 5.51
C MET A 437 9.72 -9.41 6.27
N LEU A 438 10.39 -8.49 5.55
CA LEU A 438 11.18 -7.42 6.19
C LEU A 438 10.32 -6.55 7.10
N ARG A 439 9.12 -6.19 6.64
CA ARG A 439 8.16 -5.43 7.44
C ARG A 439 7.75 -6.16 8.71
N GLU A 440 7.38 -7.44 8.60
CA GLU A 440 6.95 -8.25 9.73
C GLU A 440 8.09 -8.50 10.74
N VAL A 441 9.31 -8.78 10.26
CA VAL A 441 10.49 -8.92 11.13
C VAL A 441 10.80 -7.58 11.81
N GLY A 442 10.80 -6.48 11.07
CA GLY A 442 11.06 -5.15 11.61
C GLY A 442 10.07 -4.76 12.70
N ILE A 443 8.76 -4.89 12.45
CA ILE A 443 7.73 -4.54 13.45
C ILE A 443 7.77 -5.49 14.66
N ALA A 444 8.07 -6.79 14.45
CA ALA A 444 8.15 -7.74 15.55
C ALA A 444 9.31 -7.42 16.49
N LEU A 445 10.49 -7.12 15.96
CA LEU A 445 11.66 -6.70 16.74
C LEU A 445 11.39 -5.39 17.49
N PHE A 446 10.81 -4.39 16.78
CA PHE A 446 10.45 -3.12 17.38
C PHE A 446 9.47 -3.28 18.54
N LEU A 447 8.34 -3.97 18.34
CA LEU A 447 7.32 -4.16 19.37
C LEU A 447 7.82 -4.99 20.56
N ALA A 448 8.66 -6.01 20.31
CA ALA A 448 9.26 -6.79 21.38
C ALA A 448 10.20 -5.93 22.25
N ALA A 449 11.07 -5.13 21.62
CA ALA A 449 11.99 -4.25 22.34
C ALA A 449 11.23 -3.17 23.12
N VAL A 450 10.22 -2.53 22.50
CA VAL A 450 9.38 -1.54 23.18
C VAL A 450 8.60 -2.15 24.35
N GLY A 451 8.02 -3.34 24.16
CA GLY A 451 7.29 -4.06 25.22
C GLY A 451 8.17 -4.43 26.40
N LEU A 452 9.36 -4.95 26.12
CA LEU A 452 10.36 -5.27 27.16
C LEU A 452 10.86 -4.02 27.89
N GLY A 453 10.89 -2.86 27.21
CA GLY A 453 11.26 -1.59 27.85
C GLY A 453 10.14 -0.95 28.67
N ALA A 454 8.89 -1.27 28.36
CA ALA A 454 7.72 -0.70 29.04
C ALA A 454 7.19 -1.57 30.19
N GLY A 455 7.75 -2.76 30.42
CA GLY A 455 7.25 -3.71 31.43
C GLY A 455 7.41 -3.20 32.86
N ASP A 456 8.51 -2.50 33.14
CA ASP A 456 8.74 -1.91 34.45
C ASP A 456 7.79 -0.70 34.64
N GLY A 457 6.91 -0.79 35.65
CA GLY A 457 5.96 0.27 35.97
C GLY A 457 4.64 0.27 35.21
N PHE A 458 4.37 -0.71 34.30
CA PHE A 458 3.11 -0.75 33.55
C PHE A 458 1.88 -0.87 34.48
N ILE A 459 1.92 -1.80 35.44
CA ILE A 459 0.83 -2.00 36.41
C ILE A 459 0.65 -0.75 37.27
N ASP A 460 1.76 -0.19 37.78
CA ASP A 460 1.74 1.02 38.61
C ASP A 460 1.17 2.22 37.82
N ALA A 461 1.51 2.35 36.54
CA ALA A 461 0.95 3.39 35.67
C ALA A 461 -0.57 3.24 35.49
N ILE A 462 -1.08 2.00 35.30
CA ILE A 462 -2.52 1.76 35.17
C ILE A 462 -3.24 2.04 36.48
N VAL A 463 -2.74 1.53 37.60
CA VAL A 463 -3.34 1.70 38.94
C VAL A 463 -3.25 3.16 39.38
N GLY A 464 -2.15 3.85 39.06
CA GLY A 464 -1.93 5.27 39.34
C GLY A 464 -2.79 6.26 38.56
N GLY A 465 -3.74 5.78 37.74
CA GLY A 465 -4.68 6.66 37.00
C GLY A 465 -4.65 6.47 35.48
N GLY A 466 -3.78 5.65 34.95
CA GLY A 466 -3.64 5.37 33.51
C GLY A 466 -4.89 4.73 32.88
N TYR A 467 -5.81 4.18 33.66
CA TYR A 467 -7.11 3.73 33.15
C TYR A 467 -7.90 4.87 32.44
N ARG A 468 -7.65 6.16 32.80
CA ARG A 468 -8.23 7.32 32.13
C ARG A 468 -7.74 7.47 30.69
N TRP A 469 -6.52 7.00 30.41
CA TRP A 469 -5.91 7.04 29.06
C TRP A 469 -6.71 6.19 28.04
N ILE A 470 -7.40 5.17 28.54
CA ILE A 470 -8.34 4.36 27.74
C ILE A 470 -9.47 5.26 27.19
N GLY A 471 -10.05 6.09 28.06
CA GLY A 471 -11.10 7.05 27.67
C GLY A 471 -10.58 8.13 26.73
N TYR A 472 -9.37 8.64 26.97
CA TYR A 472 -8.73 9.62 26.09
C TYR A 472 -8.46 9.04 24.71
N GLY A 473 -7.95 7.80 24.65
CA GLY A 473 -7.76 7.07 23.40
C GLY A 473 -9.08 6.91 22.62
N ALA A 474 -10.16 6.52 23.30
CA ALA A 474 -11.46 6.39 22.68
C ALA A 474 -11.97 7.71 22.08
N LEU A 475 -11.81 8.84 22.78
CA LEU A 475 -12.19 10.17 22.26
C LEU A 475 -11.34 10.55 21.03
N ILE A 476 -10.04 10.33 21.07
CA ILE A 476 -9.11 10.61 19.97
C ILE A 476 -9.46 9.78 18.72
N THR A 477 -9.92 8.55 18.90
CA THR A 477 -10.35 7.68 17.79
C THR A 477 -11.72 8.08 17.25
N VAL A 478 -12.72 8.17 18.12
CA VAL A 478 -14.14 8.24 17.72
C VAL A 478 -14.52 9.63 17.20
N ILE A 479 -14.06 10.70 17.86
CA ILE A 479 -14.48 12.06 17.49
C ILE A 479 -14.10 12.41 16.04
N PRO A 480 -12.82 12.30 15.61
CA PRO A 480 -12.46 12.63 14.23
C PRO A 480 -13.17 11.74 13.20
N LEU A 481 -13.29 10.44 13.48
CA LEU A 481 -13.94 9.49 12.58
C LEU A 481 -15.42 9.77 12.40
N LEU A 482 -16.15 10.08 13.47
CA LEU A 482 -17.57 10.40 13.37
C LEU A 482 -17.80 11.74 12.68
N LEU A 483 -17.04 12.79 13.03
CA LEU A 483 -17.19 14.11 12.42
C LEU A 483 -16.96 14.05 10.91
N VAL A 484 -15.81 13.52 10.49
CA VAL A 484 -15.45 13.46 9.07
C VAL A 484 -16.26 12.39 8.34
N GLY A 485 -16.52 11.24 8.96
CA GLY A 485 -17.30 10.17 8.36
C GLY A 485 -18.75 10.56 8.09
N ILE A 486 -19.42 11.22 9.05
CA ILE A 486 -20.78 11.74 8.87
C ILE A 486 -20.78 12.84 7.79
N PHE A 487 -19.81 13.76 7.80
CA PHE A 487 -19.67 14.79 6.78
C PHE A 487 -19.49 14.18 5.39
N ALA A 488 -18.56 13.24 5.23
CA ALA A 488 -18.28 12.58 3.96
C ALA A 488 -19.53 11.83 3.43
N ARG A 489 -20.27 11.17 4.31
CA ARG A 489 -21.48 10.46 3.92
C ARG A 489 -22.67 11.37 3.64
N ALA A 490 -22.93 12.34 4.52
CA ALA A 490 -24.13 13.19 4.44
C ALA A 490 -24.01 14.28 3.38
N ARG A 491 -22.84 14.92 3.26
CA ARG A 491 -22.63 16.07 2.34
C ARG A 491 -22.02 15.66 1.01
N LEU A 492 -20.99 14.81 1.03
CA LEU A 492 -20.32 14.36 -0.20
C LEU A 492 -20.98 13.13 -0.82
N LYS A 493 -21.98 12.55 -0.16
CA LYS A 493 -22.71 11.32 -0.60
C LYS A 493 -21.76 10.17 -0.94
N MET A 494 -20.63 10.10 -0.24
CA MET A 494 -19.60 9.08 -0.48
C MET A 494 -20.19 7.69 -0.30
N ASN A 495 -19.84 6.75 -1.20
CA ASN A 495 -20.20 5.35 -1.05
C ASN A 495 -19.69 4.81 0.28
N TYR A 496 -20.49 4.01 0.98
CA TYR A 496 -20.16 3.55 2.32
C TYR A 496 -18.93 2.62 2.35
N TYR A 497 -18.71 1.82 1.32
CA TYR A 497 -17.53 0.96 1.22
C TYR A 497 -16.24 1.77 1.06
N THR A 498 -16.30 2.82 0.24
CA THR A 498 -15.22 3.82 0.11
C THR A 498 -14.93 4.50 1.44
N LEU A 499 -15.99 4.86 2.18
CA LEU A 499 -15.88 5.49 3.50
C LEU A 499 -15.22 4.56 4.53
N MET A 500 -15.59 3.28 4.57
CA MET A 500 -14.95 2.32 5.48
C MET A 500 -13.44 2.20 5.18
N GLY A 501 -13.06 2.16 3.91
CA GLY A 501 -11.64 2.14 3.52
C GLY A 501 -10.92 3.43 3.89
N LEU A 502 -11.54 4.60 3.70
CA LEU A 502 -11.03 5.90 4.16
C LEU A 502 -10.79 5.91 5.68
N MET A 503 -11.76 5.44 6.48
CA MET A 503 -11.66 5.40 7.95
C MET A 503 -10.53 4.47 8.40
N ALA A 504 -10.48 3.24 7.90
CA ALA A 504 -9.42 2.29 8.22
C ALA A 504 -8.03 2.80 7.77
N GLY A 505 -7.94 3.37 6.57
CA GLY A 505 -6.68 3.87 6.01
C GLY A 505 -6.16 5.11 6.71
N SER A 506 -7.03 6.05 7.08
CA SER A 506 -6.65 7.25 7.86
C SER A 506 -6.19 6.89 9.27
N MET A 507 -6.70 5.80 9.84
CA MET A 507 -6.27 5.27 11.15
C MET A 507 -5.12 4.27 11.05
N THR A 508 -4.66 3.95 9.84
CA THR A 508 -3.57 2.99 9.57
C THR A 508 -3.84 1.59 10.14
N ASP A 509 -5.11 1.18 10.19
CA ASP A 509 -5.58 -0.02 10.90
C ASP A 509 -5.94 -1.19 9.96
N PRO A 510 -5.07 -2.23 9.81
CA PRO A 510 -5.38 -3.43 9.05
C PRO A 510 -6.54 -4.26 9.59
N PRO A 511 -6.75 -4.43 10.92
CA PRO A 511 -7.94 -5.08 11.47
C PRO A 511 -9.25 -4.44 11.01
N ALA A 512 -9.34 -3.11 11.04
CA ALA A 512 -10.52 -2.40 10.55
C ALA A 512 -10.72 -2.56 9.04
N LEU A 513 -9.62 -2.62 8.26
CA LEU A 513 -9.70 -2.95 6.83
C LEU A 513 -10.23 -4.37 6.60
N ALA A 514 -9.77 -5.35 7.39
CA ALA A 514 -10.26 -6.73 7.28
C ALA A 514 -11.77 -6.81 7.58
N TYR A 515 -12.24 -6.07 8.60
CA TYR A 515 -13.66 -5.92 8.88
C TYR A 515 -14.42 -5.26 7.72
N ALA A 516 -13.87 -4.18 7.16
CA ALA A 516 -14.46 -3.44 6.05
C ALA A 516 -14.61 -4.31 4.78
N ASN A 517 -13.55 -5.05 4.41
CA ASN A 517 -13.57 -5.98 3.26
C ASN A 517 -14.56 -7.13 3.48
N GLY A 518 -14.59 -7.72 4.69
CA GLY A 518 -15.54 -8.78 5.05
C GLY A 518 -16.99 -8.31 5.02
N THR A 519 -17.24 -7.03 5.34
CA THR A 519 -18.58 -6.41 5.33
C THR A 519 -19.02 -6.03 3.92
N ALA A 520 -18.09 -5.53 3.09
CA ALA A 520 -18.36 -5.07 1.73
C ALA A 520 -18.53 -6.22 0.73
N GLY A 521 -17.79 -7.33 0.92
CA GLY A 521 -17.72 -8.43 -0.05
C GLY A 521 -17.08 -8.06 -1.40
N ASN A 522 -16.41 -6.90 -1.46
CA ASN A 522 -15.73 -6.38 -2.65
C ASN A 522 -14.44 -5.61 -2.26
N ASP A 523 -13.63 -5.21 -3.26
CA ASP A 523 -12.32 -4.61 -3.06
C ASP A 523 -12.34 -3.08 -2.84
N MET A 524 -13.50 -2.43 -2.81
CA MET A 524 -13.59 -0.97 -2.67
C MET A 524 -12.99 -0.42 -1.37
N PRO A 525 -13.18 -1.07 -0.19
CA PRO A 525 -12.51 -0.60 1.01
C PRO A 525 -10.99 -0.70 0.91
N ALA A 526 -10.46 -1.78 0.31
CA ALA A 526 -9.03 -1.96 0.11
C ALA A 526 -8.45 -0.90 -0.83
N LEU A 527 -9.16 -0.55 -1.90
CA LEU A 527 -8.77 0.50 -2.85
C LEU A 527 -8.70 1.87 -2.17
N SER A 528 -9.74 2.24 -1.42
CA SER A 528 -9.78 3.50 -0.69
C SER A 528 -8.73 3.57 0.42
N TYR A 529 -8.55 2.48 1.16
CA TYR A 529 -7.48 2.33 2.15
C TYR A 529 -6.11 2.58 1.52
N SER A 530 -5.79 1.90 0.42
CA SER A 530 -4.50 2.04 -0.26
C SER A 530 -4.24 3.45 -0.79
N THR A 531 -5.30 4.19 -1.12
CA THR A 531 -5.22 5.57 -1.58
C THR A 531 -4.83 6.53 -0.46
N VAL A 532 -5.38 6.37 0.75
CA VAL A 532 -5.19 7.32 1.86
C VAL A 532 -4.07 6.91 2.82
N TYR A 533 -3.81 5.62 2.96
CA TYR A 533 -2.83 5.07 3.90
C TYR A 533 -1.44 5.70 3.78
N PRO A 534 -0.85 5.92 2.57
CA PRO A 534 0.47 6.53 2.44
C PRO A 534 0.56 7.91 3.07
N VAL A 535 -0.44 8.75 2.77
CA VAL A 535 -0.47 10.14 3.25
C VAL A 535 -0.77 10.19 4.74
N ALA A 536 -1.73 9.38 5.20
CA ALA A 536 -2.05 9.26 6.62
C ALA A 536 -0.84 8.79 7.43
N MET A 537 -0.12 7.77 6.95
CA MET A 537 1.10 7.26 7.60
C MET A 537 2.17 8.36 7.73
N PHE A 538 2.47 9.07 6.63
CA PHE A 538 3.42 10.17 6.63
C PHE A 538 3.03 11.29 7.61
N LEU A 539 1.77 11.74 7.55
CA LEU A 539 1.28 12.79 8.44
C LEU A 539 1.32 12.37 9.91
N ARG A 540 1.01 11.12 10.23
CA ARG A 540 1.02 10.64 11.62
C ARG A 540 2.43 10.56 12.19
N VAL A 541 3.41 10.09 11.39
CA VAL A 541 4.83 10.11 11.79
C VAL A 541 5.28 11.55 12.03
N LEU A 542 4.99 12.45 11.09
CA LEU A 542 5.38 13.85 11.18
C LEU A 542 4.70 14.56 12.37
N THR A 543 3.39 14.38 12.54
CA THR A 543 2.66 15.04 13.63
C THR A 543 3.07 14.53 15.01
N ALA A 544 3.40 13.23 15.14
CA ALA A 544 3.90 12.68 16.39
C ALA A 544 5.25 13.31 16.79
N GLN A 545 6.18 13.46 15.84
CA GLN A 545 7.46 14.16 16.09
C GLN A 545 7.24 15.62 16.45
N ILE A 546 6.45 16.35 15.66
CA ILE A 546 6.17 17.76 15.90
C ILE A 546 5.54 17.95 17.28
N PHE A 547 4.59 17.10 17.68
CA PHE A 547 3.90 17.22 18.95
C PHE A 547 4.86 17.00 20.14
N ILE A 548 5.82 16.08 20.04
CA ILE A 548 6.89 15.91 21.03
C ILE A 548 7.78 17.16 21.11
N LEU A 549 8.20 17.68 19.95
CA LEU A 549 9.09 18.86 19.90
C LEU A 549 8.44 20.14 20.46
N PHE A 550 7.11 20.23 20.46
CA PHE A 550 6.41 21.32 21.14
C PHE A 550 6.38 21.17 22.67
N ALA A 551 6.77 20.01 23.22
CA ALA A 551 6.78 19.71 24.66
C ALA A 551 8.10 20.09 25.34
N LEU A 552 9.12 20.23 24.54
CA LEU A 552 10.51 20.45 24.95
C LEU A 552 10.94 21.89 24.71
#